data_5a9d1d009f0451e28f0f73ed6853f4e0
#
_entry.id   5a9d1d009f0451e28f0f73ed6853f4e0
#
_cell.length_a   1.000
_cell.length_b   1.000
_cell.length_c   1.000
_cell.angle_alpha   90.00
_cell.angle_beta   90.00
_cell.angle_gamma   90.00
#
_symmetry.space_group_name_H-M   'P 1'
#
loop_
_entity.id
_entity.type
_entity.pdbx_description
1 polymer ?
#
loop_
_entity_poly.entity_id
_entity_poly.type
_entity_poly.pdbx_seq_one_letter_code
_entity_poly.pdbx_strand_id
1 'polypeptide(L)'
;MNKNTQVSKVIEYIKSEYGTKPEFLWPDRYPSYAVFRHSDNQKWFALVATISGKSLGLNGDKEIDVINLKFDKDQTYDLAETSDHIFPAYHMNKNNWITIWLDGTLANGLIFELIKKSYLLSAK
;
A
#
# COMPACT_ATOMS: atom_id res chain seq x y z
N MET A 1 -11.78 -2.40 -19.59
CA MET A 1 -11.54 -2.35 -18.14
C MET A 1 -11.06 -3.70 -17.63
N ASN A 2 -9.95 -3.71 -17.00
CA ASN A 2 -9.35 -4.94 -16.49
C ASN A 2 -9.73 -5.16 -15.03
N LYS A 3 -10.56 -6.17 -14.77
CA LYS A 3 -11.00 -6.47 -13.40
C LYS A 3 -9.97 -7.27 -12.62
N ASN A 4 -8.93 -7.77 -13.30
CA ASN A 4 -7.89 -8.58 -12.67
C ASN A 4 -6.61 -7.81 -12.47
N THR A 5 -6.73 -6.51 -12.24
CA THR A 5 -5.57 -5.70 -11.92
C THR A 5 -4.98 -6.14 -10.59
N GLN A 6 -3.70 -5.84 -10.41
CA GLN A 6 -3.04 -6.20 -9.16
C GLN A 6 -3.70 -5.51 -7.96
N VAL A 7 -4.16 -4.26 -8.15
CA VAL A 7 -4.83 -3.56 -7.05
C VAL A 7 -6.10 -4.28 -6.62
N SER A 8 -6.88 -4.81 -7.56
CA SER A 8 -8.08 -5.57 -7.23
C SER A 8 -7.74 -6.82 -6.43
N LYS A 9 -6.69 -7.53 -6.83
CA LYS A 9 -6.29 -8.75 -6.14
C LYS A 9 -5.79 -8.47 -4.73
N VAL A 10 -5.09 -7.36 -4.56
CA VAL A 10 -4.60 -6.94 -3.25
C VAL A 10 -5.77 -6.62 -2.32
N ILE A 11 -6.74 -5.87 -2.81
CA ILE A 11 -7.92 -5.51 -2.02
C ILE A 11 -8.71 -6.76 -1.62
N GLU A 12 -8.92 -7.68 -2.57
CA GLU A 12 -9.61 -8.93 -2.27
C GLU A 12 -8.87 -9.76 -1.24
N TYR A 13 -7.54 -9.81 -1.35
CA TYR A 13 -6.73 -10.54 -0.38
C TYR A 13 -6.91 -9.98 1.02
N ILE A 14 -6.84 -8.66 1.16
CA ILE A 14 -6.98 -8.02 2.48
C ILE A 14 -8.36 -8.30 3.07
N LYS A 15 -9.41 -8.17 2.27
CA LYS A 15 -10.78 -8.42 2.73
C LYS A 15 -10.97 -9.87 3.14
N SER A 16 -10.45 -10.79 2.35
CA SER A 16 -10.61 -12.22 2.59
C SER A 16 -9.76 -12.71 3.76
N GLU A 17 -8.52 -12.26 3.82
CA GLU A 17 -7.57 -12.75 4.81
C GLU A 17 -7.80 -12.15 6.19
N TYR A 18 -8.15 -10.87 6.26
CA TYR A 18 -8.25 -10.15 7.53
C TYR A 18 -9.66 -9.72 7.88
N GLY A 19 -10.63 -9.99 7.00
CA GLY A 19 -12.03 -9.67 7.27
C GLY A 19 -12.31 -8.19 7.43
N THR A 20 -11.47 -7.33 6.87
CA THR A 20 -11.61 -5.88 7.00
C THR A 20 -12.05 -5.27 5.68
N LYS A 21 -12.87 -4.22 5.77
CA LYS A 21 -13.37 -3.50 4.60
C LYS A 21 -12.63 -2.17 4.46
N PRO A 22 -12.47 -1.69 3.22
CA PRO A 22 -11.82 -0.39 3.02
C PRO A 22 -12.70 0.74 3.55
N GLU A 23 -12.05 1.77 4.09
CA GLU A 23 -12.71 3.00 4.53
C GLU A 23 -12.21 4.15 3.69
N PHE A 24 -13.14 4.96 3.19
CA PHE A 24 -12.81 6.10 2.35
C PHE A 24 -12.96 7.37 3.18
N LEU A 25 -11.89 7.74 3.88
CA LEU A 25 -11.92 8.83 4.85
C LEU A 25 -11.94 10.22 4.21
N TRP A 26 -11.56 10.33 2.95
CA TRP A 26 -11.49 11.61 2.24
C TRP A 26 -12.20 11.52 0.89
N PRO A 27 -13.54 11.26 0.90
CA PRO A 27 -14.23 10.98 -0.36
C PRO A 27 -14.24 12.16 -1.35
N ASP A 28 -14.16 13.39 -0.85
CA ASP A 28 -14.19 14.58 -1.71
C ASP A 28 -12.82 14.91 -2.26
N ARG A 29 -11.78 14.81 -1.43
CA ARG A 29 -10.45 15.26 -1.81
C ARG A 29 -9.59 14.15 -2.38
N TYR A 30 -9.68 12.97 -1.80
CA TYR A 30 -8.89 11.80 -2.22
C TYR A 30 -9.82 10.59 -2.35
N PRO A 31 -10.67 10.59 -3.38
CA PRO A 31 -11.70 9.52 -3.49
C PRO A 31 -11.14 8.12 -3.70
N SER A 32 -9.89 8.00 -4.19
CA SER A 32 -9.28 6.68 -4.41
C SER A 32 -8.62 6.11 -3.15
N TYR A 33 -8.46 6.92 -2.10
CA TYR A 33 -7.72 6.50 -0.90
C TYR A 33 -8.58 5.57 -0.07
N ALA A 34 -8.18 4.30 0.01
CA ALA A 34 -8.88 3.26 0.77
C ALA A 34 -7.99 2.82 1.92
N VAL A 35 -8.44 3.08 3.15
CA VAL A 35 -7.70 2.76 4.36
C VAL A 35 -8.20 1.44 4.92
N PHE A 36 -7.27 0.57 5.32
CA PHE A 36 -7.60 -0.67 6.02
C PHE A 36 -6.98 -0.61 7.42
N ARG A 37 -7.78 -0.89 8.43
CA ARG A 37 -7.30 -0.84 9.80
C ARG A 37 -7.74 -2.07 10.59
N HIS A 38 -7.05 -2.30 11.71
CA HIS A 38 -7.41 -3.37 12.65
C HIS A 38 -8.75 -3.05 13.29
N SER A 39 -9.59 -4.06 13.45
CA SER A 39 -10.89 -3.87 14.09
C SER A 39 -10.77 -3.65 15.60
N ASP A 40 -9.72 -4.16 16.23
CA ASP A 40 -9.56 -4.07 17.68
C ASP A 40 -8.87 -2.79 18.13
N ASN A 41 -7.74 -2.40 17.52
CA ASN A 41 -6.99 -1.22 17.96
C ASN A 41 -7.14 -0.02 17.04
N GLN A 42 -7.84 -0.17 15.91
CA GLN A 42 -8.11 0.88 14.92
C GLN A 42 -6.86 1.42 14.23
N LYS A 43 -5.71 0.77 14.38
CA LYS A 43 -4.49 1.21 13.70
C LYS A 43 -4.51 0.80 12.24
N TRP A 44 -4.00 1.68 11.37
CA TRP A 44 -3.92 1.41 9.95
C TRP A 44 -2.84 0.38 9.67
N PHE A 45 -3.09 -0.53 8.74
CA PHE A 45 -2.04 -1.43 8.26
C PHE A 45 -1.89 -1.38 6.74
N ALA A 46 -2.79 -0.72 6.02
CA ALA A 46 -2.68 -0.57 4.58
C ALA A 46 -3.46 0.65 4.11
N LEU A 47 -2.91 1.33 3.11
CA LEU A 47 -3.60 2.42 2.40
C LEU A 47 -3.40 2.18 0.92
N VAL A 48 -4.48 1.91 0.20
CA VAL A 48 -4.44 1.74 -1.26
C VAL A 48 -4.89 3.06 -1.88
N ALA A 49 -4.18 3.51 -2.91
CA ALA A 49 -4.47 4.80 -3.53
C ALA A 49 -4.05 4.81 -4.99
N THR A 50 -4.66 5.72 -5.76
CA THR A 50 -4.21 6.06 -7.11
C THR A 50 -3.59 7.44 -7.03
N ILE A 51 -2.32 7.56 -7.42
CA ILE A 51 -1.57 8.81 -7.32
C ILE A 51 -0.86 9.10 -8.62
N SER A 52 -0.39 10.34 -8.79
CA SER A 52 0.47 10.68 -9.92
C SER A 52 1.85 10.06 -9.72
N GLY A 53 2.40 9.48 -10.78
CA GLY A 53 3.75 8.91 -10.72
C GLY A 53 4.81 9.91 -10.31
N LYS A 54 4.58 11.21 -10.59
CA LYS A 54 5.50 12.26 -10.16
C LYS A 54 5.69 12.28 -8.64
N SER A 55 4.67 11.86 -7.90
CA SER A 55 4.73 11.84 -6.44
C SER A 55 5.81 10.88 -5.93
N LEU A 56 6.20 9.91 -6.75
CA LEU A 56 7.27 8.96 -6.43
C LEU A 56 8.55 9.25 -7.20
N GLY A 57 8.63 10.39 -7.87
CA GLY A 57 9.81 10.74 -8.64
C GLY A 57 9.87 10.10 -10.02
N LEU A 58 8.78 9.52 -10.49
CA LEU A 58 8.73 8.93 -11.82
C LEU A 58 8.51 10.00 -12.88
N ASN A 59 8.93 9.70 -14.11
CA ASN A 59 8.74 10.63 -15.22
C ASN A 59 7.28 10.70 -15.63
N GLY A 60 6.81 11.92 -15.92
CA GLY A 60 5.44 12.14 -16.37
C GLY A 60 4.44 12.16 -15.21
N ASP A 61 3.18 12.41 -15.55
CA ASP A 61 2.12 12.56 -14.56
C ASP A 61 1.07 11.46 -14.67
N LYS A 62 1.43 10.32 -15.28
CA LYS A 62 0.53 9.18 -15.37
C LYS A 62 0.12 8.71 -13.99
N GLU A 63 -1.17 8.42 -13.84
CA GLU A 63 -1.68 7.90 -12.57
C GLU A 63 -1.31 6.43 -12.41
N ILE A 64 -0.90 6.08 -11.20
CA ILE A 64 -0.51 4.72 -10.85
C ILE A 64 -1.19 4.28 -9.56
N ASP A 65 -1.41 2.98 -9.44
CA ASP A 65 -1.99 2.40 -8.23
C ASP A 65 -0.87 1.99 -7.29
N VAL A 66 -1.02 2.33 -6.01
CA VAL A 66 -0.01 2.02 -4.99
C VAL A 66 -0.67 1.51 -3.72
N ILE A 67 0.14 0.85 -2.88
CA ILE A 67 -0.27 0.51 -1.53
C ILE A 67 0.82 0.94 -0.57
N ASN A 68 0.42 1.61 0.52
CA ASN A 68 1.32 1.95 1.61
C ASN A 68 1.18 0.91 2.71
N LEU A 69 2.31 0.39 3.19
CA LEU A 69 2.35 -0.64 4.22
C LEU A 69 3.38 -0.26 5.27
N LYS A 70 3.07 -0.60 6.53
CA LYS A 70 4.03 -0.40 7.60
C LYS A 70 5.16 -1.42 7.48
N PHE A 71 6.39 -0.97 7.76
CA PHE A 71 7.55 -1.83 7.65
C PHE A 71 8.46 -1.60 8.86
N ASP A 72 9.47 -2.44 8.99
CA ASP A 72 10.41 -2.32 10.11
C ASP A 72 11.05 -0.94 10.14
N LYS A 73 11.11 -0.37 11.33
CA LYS A 73 11.67 0.97 11.52
C LYS A 73 13.10 1.03 10.98
N ASP A 74 13.36 2.09 10.21
CA ASP A 74 14.67 2.36 9.61
C ASP A 74 15.16 1.32 8.60
N GLN A 75 14.28 0.39 8.17
CA GLN A 75 14.62 -0.60 7.14
C GLN A 75 13.95 -0.29 5.81
N THR A 76 13.14 0.79 5.75
CA THR A 76 12.34 1.09 4.57
C THR A 76 13.20 1.45 3.35
N TYR A 77 14.28 2.21 3.56
CA TYR A 77 15.17 2.60 2.47
C TYR A 77 15.94 1.40 1.94
N ASP A 78 16.35 0.49 2.81
CA ASP A 78 17.04 -0.73 2.39
C ASP A 78 16.13 -1.57 1.51
N LEU A 79 14.87 -1.73 1.92
CA LEU A 79 13.92 -2.49 1.13
C LEU A 79 13.66 -1.80 -0.23
N ALA A 80 13.53 -0.48 -0.23
CA ALA A 80 13.28 0.27 -1.45
C ALA A 80 14.41 0.13 -2.46
N GLU A 81 15.65 -0.09 -2.00
CA GLU A 81 16.77 -0.27 -2.89
C GLU A 81 16.74 -1.62 -3.61
N THR A 82 15.94 -2.57 -3.14
CA THR A 82 15.85 -3.90 -3.78
C THR A 82 14.99 -3.91 -5.03
N SER A 83 14.21 -2.85 -5.27
CA SER A 83 13.29 -2.82 -6.41
C SER A 83 12.92 -1.39 -6.76
N ASP A 84 12.78 -1.12 -8.05
CA ASP A 84 12.28 0.18 -8.52
C ASP A 84 10.75 0.31 -8.39
N HIS A 85 10.11 -0.68 -7.79
CA HIS A 85 8.65 -0.65 -7.51
C HIS A 85 8.35 -0.53 -6.03
N ILE A 86 9.38 -0.37 -5.19
CA ILE A 86 9.22 -0.16 -3.74
C ILE A 86 9.92 1.14 -3.38
N PHE A 87 9.22 2.00 -2.65
CA PHE A 87 9.69 3.34 -2.31
C PHE A 87 9.51 3.60 -0.81
N PRO A 88 10.32 4.48 -0.20
CA PRO A 88 9.95 5.03 1.09
C PRO A 88 8.60 5.73 0.94
N ALA A 89 7.76 5.64 1.95
CA ALA A 89 6.34 5.93 1.79
C ALA A 89 6.03 7.33 1.31
N TYR A 90 4.98 7.40 0.51
CA TYR A 90 4.35 8.63 0.06
C TYR A 90 3.28 9.02 1.10
N HIS A 91 3.31 10.25 1.57
CA HIS A 91 2.34 10.81 2.53
C HIS A 91 2.35 10.15 3.91
N MET A 92 3.35 9.37 4.24
CA MET A 92 3.46 8.73 5.53
C MET A 92 4.89 8.80 6.01
N ASN A 93 5.13 8.43 7.27
CA ASN A 93 6.48 8.43 7.83
C ASN A 93 7.38 7.47 7.05
N LYS A 94 8.36 8.02 6.36
CA LYS A 94 9.24 7.26 5.47
C LYS A 94 10.15 6.27 6.21
N ASN A 95 10.33 6.46 7.52
CA ASN A 95 11.16 5.54 8.31
C ASN A 95 10.40 4.30 8.75
N ASN A 96 9.06 4.33 8.68
CA ASN A 96 8.22 3.24 9.17
C ASN A 96 7.27 2.68 8.13
N TRP A 97 7.16 3.31 6.96
CA TRP A 97 6.20 2.93 5.94
C TRP A 97 6.85 2.87 4.57
N ILE A 98 6.34 1.98 3.73
CA ILE A 98 6.78 1.84 2.33
C ILE A 98 5.60 2.05 1.39
N THR A 99 5.90 2.41 0.15
CA THR A 99 4.92 2.49 -0.94
C THR A 99 5.31 1.49 -2.01
N ILE A 100 4.36 0.65 -2.43
CA ILE A 100 4.58 -0.34 -3.48
C ILE A 100 3.75 0.03 -4.70
N TRP A 101 4.38 0.07 -5.87
CA TRP A 101 3.72 0.32 -7.13
C TRP A 101 3.06 -0.98 -7.62
N LEU A 102 1.73 -0.94 -7.80
CA LEU A 102 0.93 -2.12 -8.11
C LEU A 102 0.62 -2.19 -9.61
N ASP A 103 1.62 -2.48 -10.42
CA ASP A 103 1.45 -2.59 -11.87
C ASP A 103 1.64 -4.02 -12.39
N GLY A 104 1.74 -4.98 -11.50
CA GLY A 104 1.91 -6.38 -11.86
C GLY A 104 3.37 -6.82 -11.96
N THR A 105 4.32 -5.90 -11.82
CA THR A 105 5.74 -6.23 -11.91
C THR A 105 6.19 -7.09 -10.73
N LEU A 106 5.82 -6.70 -9.51
CA LEU A 106 6.14 -7.49 -8.34
C LEU A 106 5.11 -8.60 -8.18
N ALA A 107 5.57 -9.78 -7.78
CA ALA A 107 4.68 -10.93 -7.60
C ALA A 107 3.68 -10.69 -6.48
N ASN A 108 2.44 -11.15 -6.67
CA ASN A 108 1.40 -11.04 -5.65
C ASN A 108 1.83 -11.68 -4.33
N GLY A 109 2.53 -12.81 -4.39
CA GLY A 109 3.00 -13.49 -3.18
C GLY A 109 3.91 -12.62 -2.34
N LEU A 110 4.82 -11.89 -2.97
CA LEU A 110 5.69 -10.97 -2.25
C LEU A 110 4.87 -9.86 -1.59
N ILE A 111 3.94 -9.28 -2.34
CA ILE A 111 3.10 -8.19 -1.82
C ILE A 111 2.27 -8.69 -0.65
N PHE A 112 1.69 -9.89 -0.75
CA PHE A 112 0.89 -10.48 0.32
C PHE A 112 1.73 -10.70 1.58
N GLU A 113 2.99 -11.11 1.44
CA GLU A 113 3.89 -11.25 2.58
C GLU A 113 4.16 -9.91 3.25
N LEU A 114 4.34 -8.87 2.44
CA LEU A 114 4.56 -7.52 2.98
C LEU A 114 3.31 -6.98 3.67
N ILE A 115 2.13 -7.30 3.16
CA ILE A 115 0.87 -6.94 3.81
C ILE A 115 0.77 -7.64 5.17
N LYS A 116 1.10 -8.93 5.22
CA LYS A 116 1.09 -9.68 6.47
C LYS A 116 2.03 -9.06 7.49
N LYS A 117 3.23 -8.68 7.07
CA LYS A 117 4.19 -8.03 7.96
C LYS A 117 3.64 -6.73 8.51
N SER A 118 3.01 -5.91 7.63
CA SER A 118 2.40 -4.66 8.07
C SER A 118 1.29 -4.91 9.10
N TYR A 119 0.46 -5.91 8.84
CA TYR A 119 -0.62 -6.27 9.74
C TYR A 119 -0.07 -6.64 11.13
N LEU A 120 0.99 -7.44 11.16
CA LEU A 120 1.58 -7.87 12.42
C LEU A 120 2.28 -6.72 13.15
N LEU A 121 2.99 -5.85 12.41
CA LEU A 121 3.68 -4.71 13.01
C LEU A 121 2.72 -3.71 13.64
N SER A 122 1.54 -3.57 13.07
CA SER A 122 0.54 -2.59 13.55
C SER A 122 -0.44 -3.18 14.55
N ALA A 123 -0.33 -4.47 14.86
CA ALA A 123 -1.25 -5.14 15.77
C ALA A 123 -1.05 -4.79 17.24
N LYS A 124 -0.01 -4.05 17.58
CA LYS A 124 0.34 -3.75 18.97
C LYS A 124 -0.32 -2.50 19.48
#